data_7137b0e2e543614eba7c80f47de09806
#
_entry.id   7137b0e2e543614eba7c80f47de09806
#
_cell.length_a   1.000
_cell.length_b   1.000
_cell.length_c   1.000
_cell.angle_alpha   90.00
_cell.angle_beta   90.00
_cell.angle_gamma   90.00
#
_symmetry.space_group_name_H-M   'P 1'
#
loop_
_entity.id
_entity.type
_entity.pdbx_description
1 polymer ?
#
loop_
_entity_poly.entity_id
_entity_poly.type
_entity_poly.pdbx_seq_one_letter_code
_entity_poly.pdbx_strand_id
1 'polypeptide(L)'
;MFPTDSKIACSDPHPPNLGGSVLLINDIAGYGKVGMAAMLPILSYMGIPAFCLPTAVVSNTLDYGEFAQMDTTDYMRQTFPIWQHLGFHFDAICTGLMFSREQASLVEAYCREQAAQGCTVFVDPVMGDGGHLYNGIDQRQVELMRRMVSVAHLTMPNYTEACYLAGVPFQRKGIGRDEACRLLDSLKLIGCRSALITSCIIEGKNQVCGYDADTGQYFFHEYEEIPGLFHGTGDIFSAVLIGSLLGQGKSLPDATRRAMDVVAQMIDRNRDVKDRKCGIFIERCLDLL
;
A
#
# COMPACT_ATOMS: atom_id res chain seq x y z
N MET A 1 16.70 34.64 -9.67
CA MET A 1 17.98 34.65 -8.97
C MET A 1 17.64 34.60 -7.48
N PHE A 2 17.64 33.40 -6.91
CA PHE A 2 17.38 33.22 -5.47
C PHE A 2 18.71 33.34 -4.72
N PRO A 3 18.76 33.96 -3.53
CA PRO A 3 20.02 34.08 -2.79
C PRO A 3 20.50 32.70 -2.33
N THR A 4 21.69 32.34 -2.79
CA THR A 4 22.48 31.25 -2.25
C THR A 4 23.26 31.84 -1.08
N ASP A 5 22.92 31.47 0.13
CA ASP A 5 23.73 31.35 1.34
C ASP A 5 22.88 31.67 2.60
N SER A 6 22.18 30.69 3.07
CA SER A 6 21.97 30.51 4.49
C SER A 6 21.94 28.99 4.73
N LYS A 7 22.99 28.44 5.34
CA LYS A 7 22.92 27.12 5.97
C LYS A 7 21.85 27.22 7.06
N ILE A 8 20.62 26.85 6.70
CA ILE A 8 19.61 26.52 7.69
C ILE A 8 20.12 25.24 8.34
N ALA A 9 20.72 25.37 9.51
CA ALA A 9 20.94 24.21 10.38
C ALA A 9 19.56 23.64 10.65
N CYS A 10 19.22 22.52 10.01
CA CYS A 10 18.04 21.75 10.28
C CYS A 10 18.24 21.19 11.70
N SER A 11 17.69 21.87 12.69
CA SER A 11 17.57 21.33 14.04
C SER A 11 16.57 20.19 13.93
N ASP A 12 16.98 19.01 14.33
CA ASP A 12 16.30 17.71 14.40
C ASP A 12 15.05 17.60 13.49
N PRO A 13 15.11 16.87 12.37
CA PRO A 13 14.02 16.81 11.41
C PRO A 13 12.74 16.13 11.95
N HIS A 14 12.77 15.58 13.16
CA HIS A 14 11.64 14.92 13.80
C HIS A 14 11.10 15.78 14.97
N PRO A 15 9.85 16.25 14.90
CA PRO A 15 9.20 16.78 16.07
C PRO A 15 9.13 15.69 17.15
N PRO A 16 9.45 16.01 18.43
CA PRO A 16 9.47 15.04 19.51
C PRO A 16 8.07 14.42 19.69
N ASN A 17 7.99 13.08 19.72
CA ASN A 17 6.80 12.26 20.04
C ASN A 17 5.72 12.09 18.95
N LEU A 18 6.02 12.24 17.68
CA LEU A 18 5.18 11.69 16.64
C LEU A 18 5.65 10.25 16.32
N GLY A 19 4.70 9.31 16.16
CA GLY A 19 5.00 7.98 15.59
C GLY A 19 5.76 8.13 14.28
N GLY A 20 6.49 7.09 13.86
CA GLY A 20 7.42 7.15 12.74
C GLY A 20 6.83 7.76 11.46
N SER A 21 7.64 8.45 10.70
CA SER A 21 7.28 9.09 9.43
C SER A 21 7.17 8.08 8.28
N VAL A 22 6.28 8.32 7.33
CA VAL A 22 6.12 7.45 6.14
C VAL A 22 6.22 8.23 4.84
N LEU A 23 7.00 7.72 3.90
CA LEU A 23 6.99 8.16 2.51
C LEU A 23 6.02 7.31 1.70
N LEU A 24 5.00 7.94 1.13
CA LEU A 24 4.08 7.31 0.18
C LEU A 24 4.62 7.46 -1.24
N ILE A 25 4.84 6.35 -1.94
CA ILE A 25 5.22 6.28 -3.36
C ILE A 25 4.06 5.60 -4.09
N ASN A 26 3.05 6.35 -4.49
CA ASN A 26 1.82 5.86 -5.09
C ASN A 26 1.26 6.91 -6.07
N ASP A 27 0.20 6.60 -6.80
CA ASP A 27 -0.50 7.60 -7.61
C ASP A 27 -1.31 8.58 -6.76
N ILE A 28 -1.60 9.72 -7.35
CA ILE A 28 -2.52 10.71 -6.78
C ILE A 28 -3.64 11.03 -7.76
N ALA A 29 -4.88 10.76 -7.35
CA ALA A 29 -6.08 11.07 -8.15
C ALA A 29 -6.60 12.47 -7.83
N GLY A 30 -6.89 13.25 -8.87
CA GLY A 30 -7.54 14.56 -8.73
C GLY A 30 -8.99 14.44 -8.28
N TYR A 31 -9.74 13.52 -8.91
CA TYR A 31 -11.11 13.18 -8.51
C TYR A 31 -11.20 11.70 -8.14
N GLY A 32 -11.26 11.43 -6.84
CA GLY A 32 -11.36 10.09 -6.25
C GLY A 32 -10.54 9.92 -5.00
N LYS A 33 -10.95 8.97 -4.16
CA LYS A 33 -10.31 8.59 -2.90
C LYS A 33 -9.60 7.26 -3.07
N VAL A 34 -8.54 7.28 -3.89
CA VAL A 34 -7.65 6.14 -4.16
C VAL A 34 -6.20 6.61 -4.05
N GLY A 35 -5.26 5.69 -3.93
CA GLY A 35 -3.85 6.01 -3.80
C GLY A 35 -3.56 6.99 -2.66
N MET A 36 -2.71 7.98 -2.91
CA MET A 36 -2.37 9.01 -1.91
C MET A 36 -3.56 9.82 -1.44
N ALA A 37 -4.57 10.07 -2.30
CA ALA A 37 -5.76 10.83 -1.92
C ALA A 37 -6.60 10.12 -0.85
N ALA A 38 -6.49 8.78 -0.74
CA ALA A 38 -7.07 8.01 0.35
C ALA A 38 -6.14 7.93 1.57
N MET A 39 -4.85 7.68 1.36
CA MET A 39 -3.92 7.37 2.44
C MET A 39 -3.56 8.59 3.30
N LEU A 40 -3.34 9.75 2.67
CA LEU A 40 -2.88 10.97 3.36
C LEU A 40 -3.79 11.43 4.50
N PRO A 41 -5.11 11.60 4.30
CA PRO A 41 -5.99 12.05 5.39
C PRO A 41 -6.03 11.06 6.56
N ILE A 42 -5.94 9.75 6.28
CA ILE A 42 -5.95 8.70 7.31
C ILE A 42 -4.68 8.77 8.15
N LEU A 43 -3.51 8.73 7.51
CA LEU A 43 -2.22 8.78 8.21
C LEU A 43 -2.07 10.08 9.01
N SER A 44 -2.43 11.23 8.42
CA SER A 44 -2.41 12.51 9.11
C SER A 44 -3.32 12.54 10.34
N TYR A 45 -4.53 11.97 10.24
CA TYR A 45 -5.45 11.88 11.38
C TYR A 45 -4.92 10.95 12.47
N MET A 46 -4.24 9.87 12.09
CA MET A 46 -3.57 8.94 13.02
C MET A 46 -2.28 9.51 13.63
N GLY A 47 -1.90 10.76 13.30
CA GLY A 47 -0.71 11.42 13.82
C GLY A 47 0.60 10.96 13.18
N ILE A 48 0.56 10.33 12.01
CA ILE A 48 1.73 9.89 11.26
C ILE A 48 2.11 10.94 10.23
N PRO A 49 3.30 11.56 10.32
CA PRO A 49 3.82 12.42 9.26
C PRO A 49 3.96 11.64 7.95
N ALA A 50 3.16 12.02 6.95
CA ALA A 50 3.17 11.38 5.64
C ALA A 50 3.75 12.33 4.59
N PHE A 51 4.77 11.84 3.87
CA PHE A 51 5.43 12.52 2.76
C PHE A 51 5.06 11.85 1.44
N CYS A 52 5.15 12.56 0.33
CA CYS A 52 4.60 12.13 -0.94
C CYS A 52 5.62 12.16 -2.06
N LEU A 53 5.69 11.06 -2.81
CA LEU A 53 6.36 10.99 -4.10
C LEU A 53 5.39 10.34 -5.10
N PRO A 54 4.64 11.13 -5.88
CA PRO A 54 3.65 10.57 -6.78
C PRO A 54 4.31 9.75 -7.90
N THR A 55 3.75 8.57 -8.21
CA THR A 55 4.11 7.73 -9.35
C THR A 55 3.44 8.22 -10.63
N ALA A 56 2.24 8.75 -10.49
CA ALA A 56 1.53 9.51 -11.52
C ALA A 56 0.58 10.50 -10.87
N VAL A 57 0.25 11.55 -11.61
CA VAL A 57 -0.91 12.40 -11.33
C VAL A 57 -1.99 12.00 -12.32
N VAL A 58 -3.14 11.51 -11.83
CA VAL A 58 -4.28 11.12 -12.66
C VAL A 58 -5.46 12.05 -12.41
N SER A 59 -6.19 12.40 -13.46
CA SER A 59 -7.32 13.34 -13.33
C SER A 59 -8.43 12.79 -12.43
N ASN A 60 -8.65 11.47 -12.45
CA ASN A 60 -9.71 10.79 -11.71
C ASN A 60 -9.37 9.30 -11.59
N THR A 61 -10.13 8.55 -10.79
CA THR A 61 -9.99 7.10 -10.73
C THR A 61 -10.15 6.47 -12.11
N LEU A 62 -9.29 5.49 -12.42
CA LEU A 62 -9.20 4.86 -13.75
C LEU A 62 -10.50 4.17 -14.17
N ASP A 63 -11.34 3.79 -13.22
CA ASP A 63 -12.60 3.08 -13.42
C ASP A 63 -13.72 3.91 -14.08
N TYR A 64 -13.54 5.23 -14.23
CA TYR A 64 -14.44 6.04 -15.06
C TYR A 64 -14.26 5.80 -16.55
N GLY A 65 -13.14 5.16 -16.97
CA GLY A 65 -12.85 4.78 -18.34
C GLY A 65 -12.13 5.86 -19.16
N GLU A 66 -12.37 7.13 -18.86
CA GLU A 66 -11.61 8.26 -19.43
C GLU A 66 -10.84 8.98 -18.33
N PHE A 67 -9.57 9.25 -18.54
CA PHE A 67 -8.71 9.96 -17.61
C PHE A 67 -7.52 10.59 -18.34
N ALA A 68 -7.01 11.68 -17.79
CA ALA A 68 -5.70 12.22 -18.14
C ALA A 68 -4.67 11.71 -17.13
N GLN A 69 -3.45 11.46 -17.59
CA GLN A 69 -2.37 10.96 -16.77
C GLN A 69 -1.07 11.70 -17.08
N MET A 70 -0.32 11.99 -16.03
CA MET A 70 1.05 12.50 -16.12
C MET A 70 1.97 11.51 -15.36
N ASP A 71 2.86 10.86 -16.10
CA ASP A 71 3.94 10.04 -15.54
C ASP A 71 4.98 10.94 -14.86
N THR A 72 5.44 10.57 -13.69
CA THR A 72 6.38 11.34 -12.87
C THR A 72 7.77 10.72 -12.79
N THR A 73 8.12 9.78 -13.65
CA THR A 73 9.41 9.07 -13.63
C THR A 73 10.60 10.04 -13.68
N ASP A 74 10.54 11.07 -14.57
CA ASP A 74 11.59 12.09 -14.67
C ASP A 74 11.71 12.95 -13.40
N TYR A 75 10.57 13.25 -12.77
CA TYR A 75 10.54 13.95 -11.48
C TYR A 75 11.19 13.10 -10.37
N MET A 76 10.87 11.80 -10.29
CA MET A 76 11.50 10.88 -9.32
C MET A 76 12.99 10.79 -9.51
N ARG A 77 13.47 10.72 -10.77
CA ARG A 77 14.91 10.67 -11.10
C ARG A 77 15.66 11.89 -10.58
N GLN A 78 15.01 13.05 -10.57
CA GLN A 78 15.58 14.29 -10.03
C GLN A 78 15.43 14.36 -8.51
N THR A 79 14.35 13.86 -7.95
CA THR A 79 14.00 13.99 -6.54
C THR A 79 14.90 13.15 -5.64
N PHE A 80 15.15 11.89 -5.96
CA PHE A 80 15.95 11.00 -5.11
C PHE A 80 17.35 11.54 -4.79
N PRO A 81 18.14 12.01 -5.79
CA PRO A 81 19.45 12.59 -5.49
C PRO A 81 19.38 13.86 -4.63
N ILE A 82 18.34 14.68 -4.81
CA ILE A 82 18.12 15.88 -4.00
C ILE A 82 17.85 15.49 -2.55
N TRP A 83 16.97 14.53 -2.31
CA TRP A 83 16.62 14.07 -0.97
C TRP A 83 17.82 13.42 -0.26
N GLN A 84 18.61 12.63 -0.98
CA GLN A 84 19.87 12.07 -0.48
C GLN A 84 20.85 13.17 -0.09
N HIS A 85 21.04 14.18 -0.95
CA HIS A 85 21.92 15.33 -0.68
C HIS A 85 21.46 16.14 0.54
N LEU A 86 20.14 16.32 0.69
CA LEU A 86 19.54 17.05 1.82
C LEU A 86 19.47 16.22 3.11
N GLY A 87 19.77 14.92 3.04
CA GLY A 87 19.75 14.01 4.18
C GLY A 87 18.35 13.73 4.72
N PHE A 88 17.32 13.69 3.84
CA PHE A 88 15.98 13.33 4.26
C PHE A 88 15.88 11.83 4.56
N HIS A 89 15.28 11.51 5.68
CA HIS A 89 15.06 10.16 6.17
C HIS A 89 13.59 9.92 6.47
N PHE A 90 13.15 8.66 6.28
CA PHE A 90 11.81 8.20 6.58
C PHE A 90 11.91 6.92 7.41
N ASP A 91 11.05 6.76 8.41
CA ASP A 91 10.99 5.53 9.21
C ASP A 91 10.36 4.37 8.39
N ALA A 92 9.49 4.75 7.44
CA ALA A 92 8.87 3.78 6.54
C ALA A 92 8.69 4.35 5.13
N ILE A 93 8.61 3.44 4.16
CA ILE A 93 8.18 3.70 2.78
C ILE A 93 7.00 2.78 2.48
N CYS A 94 5.92 3.31 1.91
CA CYS A 94 4.83 2.52 1.36
C CYS A 94 4.74 2.75 -0.14
N THR A 95 4.83 1.68 -0.93
CA THR A 95 4.71 1.73 -2.39
C THR A 95 3.39 1.13 -2.85
N GLY A 96 2.79 1.71 -3.90
CA GLY A 96 1.59 1.23 -4.56
C GLY A 96 1.79 1.08 -6.07
N LEU A 97 0.87 1.64 -6.87
CA LEU A 97 0.87 1.50 -8.32
C LEU A 97 2.12 2.10 -8.97
N MET A 98 2.77 1.33 -9.85
CA MET A 98 3.91 1.74 -10.68
C MET A 98 3.51 1.72 -12.15
N PHE A 99 3.90 2.76 -12.90
CA PHE A 99 3.48 2.92 -14.29
C PHE A 99 4.51 2.45 -15.33
N SER A 100 5.77 2.29 -14.95
CA SER A 100 6.81 1.87 -15.88
C SER A 100 7.89 1.00 -15.22
N ARG A 101 8.60 0.23 -16.05
CA ARG A 101 9.76 -0.55 -15.61
C ARG A 101 10.85 0.36 -15.03
N GLU A 102 11.07 1.49 -15.63
CA GLU A 102 12.07 2.45 -15.19
C GLU A 102 11.73 2.99 -13.80
N GLN A 103 10.47 3.41 -13.61
CA GLN A 103 9.95 3.88 -12.33
C GLN A 103 10.12 2.82 -11.23
N ALA A 104 9.69 1.57 -11.49
CA ALA A 104 9.86 0.48 -10.54
C ALA A 104 11.34 0.21 -10.21
N SER A 105 12.26 0.34 -11.19
CA SER A 105 13.69 0.17 -10.96
C SER A 105 14.27 1.28 -10.08
N LEU A 106 13.87 2.53 -10.30
CA LEU A 106 14.27 3.67 -9.46
C LEU A 106 13.77 3.50 -8.01
N VAL A 107 12.50 3.14 -7.87
CA VAL A 107 11.88 2.97 -6.54
C VAL A 107 12.46 1.76 -5.81
N GLU A 108 12.68 0.62 -6.50
CA GLU A 108 13.33 -0.55 -5.91
C GLU A 108 14.73 -0.20 -5.37
N ALA A 109 15.54 0.48 -6.18
CA ALA A 109 16.88 0.88 -5.77
C ALA A 109 16.85 1.79 -4.54
N TYR A 110 15.95 2.78 -4.54
CA TYR A 110 15.76 3.69 -3.41
C TYR A 110 15.27 2.95 -2.15
N CYS A 111 14.26 2.09 -2.26
CA CYS A 111 13.77 1.27 -1.15
C CYS A 111 14.87 0.39 -0.55
N ARG A 112 15.69 -0.24 -1.40
CA ARG A 112 16.81 -1.09 -0.96
C ARG A 112 17.87 -0.29 -0.18
N GLU A 113 18.19 0.90 -0.64
CA GLU A 113 19.11 1.81 0.05
C GLU A 113 18.54 2.26 1.40
N GLN A 114 17.29 2.70 1.43
CA GLN A 114 16.63 3.15 2.66
C GLN A 114 16.44 2.00 3.67
N ALA A 115 16.11 0.80 3.19
CA ALA A 115 16.03 -0.40 4.04
C ALA A 115 17.37 -0.74 4.71
N ALA A 116 18.49 -0.55 4.00
CA ALA A 116 19.83 -0.73 4.58
C ALA A 116 20.15 0.30 5.69
N GLN A 117 19.43 1.41 5.72
CA GLN A 117 19.52 2.45 6.75
C GLN A 117 18.47 2.31 7.88
N GLY A 118 17.70 1.22 7.87
CA GLY A 118 16.69 0.91 8.90
C GLY A 118 15.26 1.30 8.57
N CYS A 119 15.00 1.83 7.36
CA CYS A 119 13.65 2.17 6.93
C CYS A 119 12.82 0.89 6.67
N THR A 120 11.59 0.85 7.17
CA THR A 120 10.66 -0.26 6.92
C THR A 120 9.96 -0.07 5.57
N VAL A 121 10.00 -1.09 4.70
CA VAL A 121 9.38 -1.02 3.36
C VAL A 121 8.10 -1.85 3.32
N PHE A 122 6.99 -1.17 3.06
CA PHE A 122 5.67 -1.74 2.80
C PHE A 122 5.40 -1.73 1.31
N VAL A 123 4.97 -2.86 0.74
CA VAL A 123 4.67 -2.97 -0.69
C VAL A 123 3.25 -3.46 -0.89
N ASP A 124 2.41 -2.61 -1.46
CA ASP A 124 1.12 -2.97 -2.02
C ASP A 124 1.31 -3.19 -3.53
N PRO A 125 1.28 -4.43 -4.02
CA PRO A 125 1.65 -4.75 -5.39
C PRO A 125 0.47 -4.59 -6.34
N VAL A 126 -0.11 -3.39 -6.39
CA VAL A 126 -1.33 -3.07 -7.14
C VAL A 126 -1.21 -3.46 -8.61
N MET A 127 -2.00 -4.46 -9.05
CA MET A 127 -2.01 -4.92 -10.46
C MET A 127 -3.30 -5.59 -10.92
N GLY A 128 -4.20 -6.00 -10.02
CA GLY A 128 -5.42 -6.71 -10.44
C GLY A 128 -6.34 -7.11 -9.31
N ASP A 129 -7.55 -7.55 -9.64
CA ASP A 129 -8.54 -8.08 -8.71
C ASP A 129 -9.51 -9.05 -9.40
N GLY A 130 -10.29 -9.84 -8.64
CA GLY A 130 -11.30 -10.76 -9.15
C GLY A 130 -10.77 -11.85 -10.09
N GLY A 131 -9.48 -12.17 -10.01
CA GLY A 131 -8.79 -13.15 -10.86
C GLY A 131 -8.19 -12.58 -12.16
N HIS A 132 -8.23 -11.25 -12.35
CA HIS A 132 -7.77 -10.60 -13.57
C HIS A 132 -6.86 -9.41 -13.26
N LEU A 133 -5.89 -9.14 -14.15
CA LEU A 133 -5.14 -7.90 -14.12
C LEU A 133 -6.04 -6.73 -14.54
N TYR A 134 -5.78 -5.54 -14.00
CA TYR A 134 -6.50 -4.32 -14.39
C TYR A 134 -6.25 -3.95 -15.86
N ASN A 135 -7.16 -3.19 -16.44
CA ASN A 135 -7.02 -2.71 -17.82
C ASN A 135 -5.71 -1.93 -18.00
N GLY A 136 -4.95 -2.32 -19.04
CA GLY A 136 -3.64 -1.72 -19.31
C GLY A 136 -2.47 -2.36 -18.53
N ILE A 137 -2.72 -3.27 -17.60
CA ILE A 137 -1.71 -4.05 -16.88
C ILE A 137 -1.48 -5.38 -17.58
N ASP A 138 -0.23 -5.76 -17.79
CA ASP A 138 0.17 -7.01 -18.41
C ASP A 138 1.16 -7.82 -17.55
N GLN A 139 1.62 -8.96 -18.07
CA GLN A 139 2.57 -9.83 -17.35
C GLN A 139 3.90 -9.13 -17.01
N ARG A 140 4.27 -8.08 -17.72
CA ARG A 140 5.48 -7.29 -17.39
C ARG A 140 5.32 -6.56 -16.07
N GLN A 141 4.12 -6.12 -15.74
CA GLN A 141 3.83 -5.51 -14.43
C GLN A 141 4.00 -6.52 -13.29
N VAL A 142 3.59 -7.78 -13.50
CA VAL A 142 3.81 -8.84 -12.49
C VAL A 142 5.30 -9.00 -12.16
N GLU A 143 6.16 -8.99 -13.19
CA GLU A 143 7.61 -9.05 -12.98
C GLU A 143 8.15 -7.83 -12.21
N LEU A 144 7.61 -6.65 -12.48
CA LEU A 144 7.99 -5.43 -11.74
C LEU A 144 7.55 -5.54 -10.28
N MET A 145 6.32 -5.99 -10.02
CA MET A 145 5.82 -6.15 -8.66
C MET A 145 6.58 -7.25 -7.89
N ARG A 146 7.00 -8.33 -8.54
CA ARG A 146 7.91 -9.31 -7.90
C ARG A 146 9.21 -8.66 -7.41
N ARG A 147 9.79 -7.77 -8.21
CA ARG A 147 11.01 -7.04 -7.81
C ARG A 147 10.73 -6.12 -6.62
N MET A 148 9.59 -5.43 -6.61
CA MET A 148 9.19 -4.60 -5.47
C MET A 148 8.97 -5.45 -4.21
N VAL A 149 8.26 -6.57 -4.32
CA VAL A 149 8.05 -7.52 -3.21
C VAL A 149 9.37 -8.05 -2.66
N SER A 150 10.41 -8.22 -3.50
CA SER A 150 11.72 -8.72 -3.05
C SER A 150 12.47 -7.81 -2.07
N VAL A 151 12.07 -6.55 -1.94
CA VAL A 151 12.67 -5.59 -1.01
C VAL A 151 11.72 -5.23 0.15
N ALA A 152 10.56 -5.87 0.22
CA ALA A 152 9.53 -5.57 1.21
C ALA A 152 9.85 -6.16 2.58
N HIS A 153 9.64 -5.38 3.63
CA HIS A 153 9.51 -5.90 4.99
C HIS A 153 8.11 -6.52 5.18
N LEU A 154 7.09 -5.89 4.57
CA LEU A 154 5.73 -6.41 4.53
C LEU A 154 5.15 -6.17 3.14
N THR A 155 4.59 -7.21 2.51
CA THR A 155 3.79 -7.08 1.29
C THR A 155 2.32 -7.40 1.56
N MET A 156 1.41 -6.72 0.85
CA MET A 156 -0.03 -6.75 1.16
C MET A 156 -0.89 -7.00 -0.09
N PRO A 157 -0.58 -8.01 -0.94
CA PRO A 157 -1.40 -8.30 -2.10
C PRO A 157 -2.83 -8.73 -1.72
N ASN A 158 -3.79 -8.48 -2.61
CA ASN A 158 -5.03 -9.24 -2.59
C ASN A 158 -4.80 -10.66 -3.13
N TYR A 159 -5.80 -11.53 -3.03
CA TYR A 159 -5.64 -12.95 -3.45
C TYR A 159 -5.32 -13.09 -4.94
N THR A 160 -5.86 -12.23 -5.81
CA THR A 160 -5.52 -12.22 -7.24
C THR A 160 -4.05 -11.92 -7.46
N GLU A 161 -3.57 -10.85 -6.86
CA GLU A 161 -2.17 -10.40 -6.94
C GLU A 161 -1.22 -11.44 -6.38
N ALA A 162 -1.56 -12.04 -5.24
CA ALA A 162 -0.78 -13.12 -4.64
C ALA A 162 -0.64 -14.33 -5.60
N CYS A 163 -1.72 -14.70 -6.30
CA CYS A 163 -1.68 -15.76 -7.30
C CYS A 163 -0.76 -15.41 -8.47
N TYR A 164 -0.84 -14.19 -9.01
CA TYR A 164 0.05 -13.74 -10.09
C TYR A 164 1.51 -13.68 -9.63
N LEU A 165 1.78 -13.16 -8.44
CA LEU A 165 3.13 -13.12 -7.85
C LEU A 165 3.72 -14.53 -7.66
N ALA A 166 2.93 -15.45 -7.17
CA ALA A 166 3.36 -16.84 -6.96
C ALA A 166 3.38 -17.68 -8.25
N GLY A 167 2.74 -17.22 -9.33
CA GLY A 167 2.61 -17.97 -10.57
C GLY A 167 1.66 -19.17 -10.47
N VAL A 168 0.65 -19.08 -9.59
CA VAL A 168 -0.37 -20.14 -9.40
C VAL A 168 -1.73 -19.68 -9.94
N PRO A 169 -2.61 -20.60 -10.36
CA PRO A 169 -3.93 -20.26 -10.89
C PRO A 169 -4.84 -19.70 -9.77
N PHE A 170 -5.60 -18.66 -10.11
CA PHE A 170 -6.65 -18.13 -9.25
C PHE A 170 -7.83 -19.12 -9.15
N GLN A 171 -8.26 -19.42 -7.93
CA GLN A 171 -9.37 -20.33 -7.66
C GLN A 171 -10.59 -19.56 -7.14
N ARG A 172 -11.58 -19.34 -8.02
CA ARG A 172 -12.80 -18.55 -7.69
C ARG A 172 -13.60 -19.11 -6.49
N LYS A 173 -13.51 -20.42 -6.25
CA LYS A 173 -14.21 -21.08 -5.12
C LYS A 173 -13.44 -20.99 -3.80
N GLY A 174 -12.25 -20.38 -3.83
CA GLY A 174 -11.35 -20.30 -2.70
C GLY A 174 -10.43 -21.51 -2.58
N ILE A 175 -9.63 -21.53 -1.53
CA ILE A 175 -8.55 -22.47 -1.24
C ILE A 175 -8.68 -23.06 0.16
N GLY A 176 -7.94 -24.13 0.41
CA GLY A 176 -7.76 -24.67 1.76
C GLY A 176 -6.71 -23.87 2.56
N ARG A 177 -6.71 -24.07 3.88
CA ARG A 177 -5.77 -23.36 4.77
C ARG A 177 -4.31 -23.67 4.46
N ASP A 178 -3.99 -24.91 4.14
CA ASP A 178 -2.63 -25.32 3.75
C ASP A 178 -2.18 -24.67 2.42
N GLU A 179 -3.11 -24.45 1.48
CA GLU A 179 -2.81 -23.74 0.24
C GLU A 179 -2.55 -22.26 0.49
N ALA A 180 -3.31 -21.64 1.40
CA ALA A 180 -3.07 -20.26 1.82
C ALA A 180 -1.68 -20.11 2.48
N CYS A 181 -1.26 -21.03 3.33
CA CYS A 181 0.09 -21.04 3.90
C CYS A 181 1.16 -21.19 2.80
N ARG A 182 0.98 -22.12 1.85
CA ARG A 182 1.91 -22.28 0.71
C ARG A 182 1.98 -21.04 -0.16
N LEU A 183 0.87 -20.32 -0.33
CA LEU A 183 0.84 -19.08 -1.08
C LEU A 183 1.63 -17.98 -0.36
N LEU A 184 1.46 -17.83 0.95
CA LEU A 184 2.28 -16.94 1.79
C LEU A 184 3.77 -17.32 1.73
N ASP A 185 4.11 -18.60 1.78
CA ASP A 185 5.50 -19.07 1.63
C ASP A 185 6.07 -18.73 0.25
N SER A 186 5.26 -18.80 -0.81
CA SER A 186 5.68 -18.38 -2.15
C SER A 186 6.02 -16.90 -2.21
N LEU A 187 5.29 -16.03 -1.52
CA LEU A 187 5.62 -14.61 -1.41
C LEU A 187 6.94 -14.39 -0.63
N LYS A 188 7.16 -15.13 0.45
CA LYS A 188 8.44 -15.10 1.19
C LYS A 188 9.62 -15.55 0.32
N LEU A 189 9.43 -16.55 -0.54
CA LEU A 189 10.47 -17.00 -1.48
C LEU A 189 10.82 -15.93 -2.52
N ILE A 190 9.92 -15.00 -2.85
CA ILE A 190 10.24 -13.83 -3.67
C ILE A 190 11.21 -12.90 -2.93
N GLY A 191 11.12 -12.83 -1.59
CA GLY A 191 12.08 -12.07 -0.77
C GLY A 191 11.46 -11.21 0.34
N CYS A 192 10.14 -11.07 0.44
CA CYS A 192 9.52 -10.30 1.52
C CYS A 192 9.73 -10.99 2.89
N ARG A 193 9.83 -10.19 3.95
CA ARG A 193 9.98 -10.71 5.32
C ARG A 193 8.64 -11.21 5.88
N SER A 194 7.60 -10.38 5.82
CA SER A 194 6.23 -10.70 6.21
C SER A 194 5.29 -10.52 5.02
N ALA A 195 4.16 -11.20 5.03
CA ALA A 195 3.15 -11.09 3.97
C ALA A 195 1.74 -11.14 4.54
N LEU A 196 0.84 -10.37 3.93
CA LEU A 196 -0.61 -10.43 4.08
C LEU A 196 -1.24 -10.80 2.74
N ILE A 197 -2.34 -11.53 2.75
CA ILE A 197 -3.19 -11.74 1.56
C ILE A 197 -4.60 -11.34 1.95
N THR A 198 -5.10 -10.29 1.30
CA THR A 198 -6.48 -9.81 1.49
C THR A 198 -7.44 -10.47 0.50
N SER A 199 -8.74 -10.37 0.76
CA SER A 199 -9.82 -10.82 -0.15
C SER A 199 -9.70 -12.30 -0.54
N CYS A 200 -9.30 -13.17 0.39
CA CYS A 200 -9.15 -14.58 0.15
C CYS A 200 -10.36 -15.37 0.66
N ILE A 201 -10.88 -16.31 -0.13
CA ILE A 201 -11.86 -17.28 0.33
C ILE A 201 -11.10 -18.52 0.81
N ILE A 202 -11.11 -18.77 2.12
CA ILE A 202 -10.43 -19.92 2.73
C ILE A 202 -11.48 -20.77 3.43
N GLU A 203 -11.57 -22.06 3.04
CA GLU A 203 -12.55 -23.01 3.60
C GLU A 203 -13.99 -22.48 3.53
N GLY A 204 -14.33 -21.76 2.44
CA GLY A 204 -15.66 -21.19 2.18
C GLY A 204 -15.99 -19.90 2.94
N LYS A 205 -15.03 -19.30 3.61
CA LYS A 205 -15.18 -18.04 4.36
C LYS A 205 -14.26 -16.95 3.82
N ASN A 206 -14.72 -15.70 3.81
CA ASN A 206 -13.87 -14.56 3.48
C ASN A 206 -12.86 -14.31 4.61
N GLN A 207 -11.58 -14.27 4.27
CA GLN A 207 -10.50 -14.11 5.24
C GLN A 207 -9.38 -13.21 4.72
N VAL A 208 -8.72 -12.55 5.65
CA VAL A 208 -7.35 -12.06 5.47
C VAL A 208 -6.42 -13.03 6.17
N CYS A 209 -5.41 -13.51 5.47
CA CYS A 209 -4.40 -14.38 6.06
C CYS A 209 -3.02 -13.70 5.99
N GLY A 210 -2.13 -14.06 6.90
CA GLY A 210 -0.80 -13.48 6.93
C GLY A 210 0.24 -14.41 7.56
N TYR A 211 1.49 -14.08 7.29
CA TYR A 211 2.67 -14.61 7.96
C TYR A 211 3.42 -13.45 8.61
N ASP A 212 3.64 -13.55 9.89
CA ASP A 212 4.41 -12.60 10.70
C ASP A 212 5.81 -13.16 10.96
N ALA A 213 6.82 -12.52 10.40
CA ALA A 213 8.21 -12.94 10.54
C ALA A 213 8.78 -12.70 11.95
N ASP A 214 8.24 -11.78 12.73
CA ASP A 214 8.71 -11.50 14.07
C ASP A 214 8.32 -12.62 15.06
N THR A 215 7.16 -13.23 14.84
CA THR A 215 6.68 -14.38 15.64
C THR A 215 6.92 -15.72 14.95
N GLY A 216 7.18 -15.74 13.65
CA GLY A 216 7.27 -16.95 12.82
C GLY A 216 5.94 -17.66 12.61
N GLN A 217 4.80 -16.99 12.81
CA GLN A 217 3.48 -17.62 12.82
C GLN A 217 2.60 -17.14 11.65
N TYR A 218 1.72 -18.04 11.19
CA TYR A 218 0.61 -17.69 10.31
C TYR A 218 -0.60 -17.30 11.16
N PHE A 219 -1.39 -16.35 10.62
CA PHE A 219 -2.65 -15.94 11.22
C PHE A 219 -3.75 -15.80 10.17
N PHE A 220 -5.01 -15.88 10.60
CA PHE A 220 -6.19 -15.88 9.77
C PHE A 220 -7.28 -15.07 10.46
N HIS A 221 -7.83 -14.08 9.76
CA HIS A 221 -8.91 -13.25 10.26
C HIS A 221 -10.12 -13.35 9.34
N GLU A 222 -11.20 -13.96 9.85
CA GLU A 222 -12.48 -14.03 9.14
C GLU A 222 -13.16 -12.66 9.15
N TYR A 223 -13.92 -12.37 8.09
CA TYR A 223 -14.80 -11.22 8.00
C TYR A 223 -16.06 -11.53 7.20
N GLU A 224 -17.11 -10.75 7.45
CA GLU A 224 -18.34 -10.77 6.65
C GLU A 224 -18.22 -9.73 5.53
N GLU A 225 -18.46 -10.16 4.30
CA GLU A 225 -18.44 -9.26 3.14
C GLU A 225 -19.61 -8.28 3.22
N ILE A 226 -19.31 -6.98 3.20
CA ILE A 226 -20.31 -5.94 3.11
C ILE A 226 -20.62 -5.71 1.63
N PRO A 227 -21.89 -5.86 1.19
CA PRO A 227 -22.24 -5.69 -0.21
C PRO A 227 -21.93 -4.27 -0.72
N GLY A 228 -21.13 -4.20 -1.76
CA GLY A 228 -20.79 -2.96 -2.44
C GLY A 228 -19.29 -2.85 -2.70
N LEU A 229 -18.95 -2.64 -3.96
CA LEU A 229 -17.58 -2.38 -4.37
C LEU A 229 -17.30 -0.88 -4.24
N PHE A 230 -16.32 -0.52 -3.43
CA PHE A 230 -15.74 0.83 -3.38
C PHE A 230 -14.27 0.76 -3.80
N HIS A 231 -13.86 1.67 -4.68
CA HIS A 231 -12.46 1.81 -5.04
C HIS A 231 -11.66 2.42 -3.88
N GLY A 232 -10.37 2.11 -3.77
CA GLY A 232 -9.49 2.65 -2.73
C GLY A 232 -9.60 1.99 -1.36
N THR A 233 -10.39 0.91 -1.20
CA THR A 233 -10.45 0.17 0.07
C THR A 233 -9.12 -0.48 0.44
N GLY A 234 -8.32 -0.90 -0.54
CA GLY A 234 -6.94 -1.38 -0.35
C GLY A 234 -6.02 -0.28 0.20
N ASP A 235 -6.10 0.92 -0.38
CA ASP A 235 -5.31 2.08 0.09
C ASP A 235 -5.69 2.47 1.53
N ILE A 236 -7.00 2.44 1.87
CA ILE A 236 -7.48 2.68 3.23
C ILE A 236 -6.96 1.60 4.18
N PHE A 237 -7.07 0.33 3.79
CA PHE A 237 -6.54 -0.79 4.57
C PHE A 237 -5.05 -0.61 4.84
N SER A 238 -4.25 -0.34 3.82
CA SER A 238 -2.81 -0.13 3.91
C SER A 238 -2.47 1.06 4.82
N ALA A 239 -3.20 2.18 4.71
CA ALA A 239 -2.97 3.35 5.55
C ALA A 239 -3.27 3.07 7.03
N VAL A 240 -4.40 2.42 7.35
CA VAL A 240 -4.76 2.07 8.73
C VAL A 240 -3.81 1.04 9.32
N LEU A 241 -3.40 0.04 8.53
CA LEU A 241 -2.42 -0.96 8.92
C LEU A 241 -1.08 -0.30 9.30
N ILE A 242 -0.54 0.52 8.41
CA ILE A 242 0.72 1.23 8.61
C ILE A 242 0.65 2.16 9.82
N GLY A 243 -0.42 2.96 9.93
CA GLY A 243 -0.63 3.83 11.07
C GLY A 243 -0.72 3.07 12.41
N SER A 244 -1.31 1.87 12.39
CA SER A 244 -1.41 1.00 13.58
C SER A 244 -0.08 0.37 13.95
N LEU A 245 0.74 -0.01 12.97
CA LEU A 245 2.08 -0.56 13.20
C LEU A 245 3.04 0.52 13.71
N LEU A 246 3.13 1.67 13.01
CA LEU A 246 4.10 2.72 13.30
C LEU A 246 3.70 3.59 14.50
N GLY A 247 2.42 4.01 14.56
CA GLY A 247 1.95 4.96 15.56
C GLY A 247 1.48 4.31 16.86
N GLN A 248 0.92 3.11 16.78
CA GLN A 248 0.34 2.43 17.95
C GLN A 248 1.16 1.22 18.43
N GLY A 249 2.22 0.83 17.71
CA GLY A 249 3.08 -0.31 18.06
C GLY A 249 2.32 -1.64 18.12
N LYS A 250 1.24 -1.79 17.37
CA LYS A 250 0.46 -3.05 17.35
C LYS A 250 1.24 -4.17 16.69
N SER A 251 0.96 -5.42 17.09
CA SER A 251 1.41 -6.60 16.36
C SER A 251 0.80 -6.62 14.94
N LEU A 252 1.46 -7.32 14.00
CA LEU A 252 0.94 -7.44 12.64
C LEU A 252 -0.48 -8.04 12.59
N PRO A 253 -0.82 -9.11 13.34
CA PRO A 253 -2.19 -9.60 13.41
C PRO A 253 -3.20 -8.57 13.93
N ASP A 254 -2.86 -7.84 15.02
CA ASP A 254 -3.76 -6.86 15.61
C ASP A 254 -3.97 -5.63 14.71
N ALA A 255 -2.89 -5.15 14.06
CA ALA A 255 -2.97 -4.06 13.08
C ALA A 255 -3.81 -4.46 11.86
N THR A 256 -3.67 -5.72 11.41
CA THR A 256 -4.49 -6.29 10.33
C THR A 256 -5.97 -6.31 10.71
N ARG A 257 -6.31 -6.81 11.90
CA ARG A 257 -7.70 -6.82 12.42
C ARG A 257 -8.25 -5.40 12.47
N ARG A 258 -7.49 -4.47 13.02
CA ARG A 258 -7.89 -3.06 13.09
C ARG A 258 -8.18 -2.47 11.70
N ALA A 259 -7.31 -2.71 10.72
CA ALA A 259 -7.51 -2.23 9.36
C ALA A 259 -8.78 -2.81 8.72
N MET A 260 -9.03 -4.12 8.90
CA MET A 260 -10.26 -4.78 8.44
C MET A 260 -11.51 -4.14 9.04
N ASP A 261 -11.52 -3.95 10.36
CA ASP A 261 -12.68 -3.42 11.09
C ASP A 261 -12.98 -1.97 10.67
N VAL A 262 -11.95 -1.14 10.49
CA VAL A 262 -12.10 0.24 10.02
C VAL A 262 -12.63 0.28 8.59
N VAL A 263 -12.07 -0.50 7.66
CA VAL A 263 -12.55 -0.56 6.27
C VAL A 263 -14.01 -0.99 6.23
N ALA A 264 -14.39 -2.02 6.99
CA ALA A 264 -15.77 -2.49 7.07
C ALA A 264 -16.74 -1.39 7.55
N GLN A 265 -16.38 -0.68 8.63
CA GLN A 265 -17.18 0.44 9.15
C GLN A 265 -17.24 1.62 8.17
N MET A 266 -16.16 1.92 7.46
CA MET A 266 -16.14 2.97 6.44
C MET A 266 -17.04 2.63 5.25
N ILE A 267 -17.04 1.38 4.78
CA ILE A 267 -17.95 0.90 3.74
C ILE A 267 -19.41 1.03 4.22
N ASP A 268 -19.70 0.57 5.43
CA ASP A 268 -21.03 0.62 6.03
C ASP A 268 -21.55 2.06 6.10
N ARG A 269 -20.73 3.00 6.56
CA ARG A 269 -21.07 4.42 6.70
C ARG A 269 -21.28 5.13 5.35
N ASN A 270 -20.76 4.57 4.26
CA ASN A 270 -20.88 5.10 2.91
C ASN A 270 -21.87 4.33 2.02
N ARG A 271 -22.72 3.47 2.57
CA ARG A 271 -23.68 2.63 1.82
C ARG A 271 -24.62 3.42 0.90
N ASP A 272 -24.94 4.66 1.27
CA ASP A 272 -25.81 5.59 0.54
C ASP A 272 -25.14 6.25 -0.67
N VAL A 273 -23.82 6.16 -0.79
CA VAL A 273 -23.06 6.74 -1.89
C VAL A 273 -23.38 6.01 -3.19
N LYS A 274 -23.91 6.76 -4.17
CA LYS A 274 -24.30 6.22 -5.48
C LYS A 274 -23.09 6.02 -6.39
N ASP A 275 -22.22 7.00 -6.44
CA ASP A 275 -20.98 6.95 -7.23
C ASP A 275 -19.85 6.36 -6.39
N ARG A 276 -19.75 5.03 -6.43
CA ARG A 276 -18.74 4.28 -5.68
C ARG A 276 -17.36 4.24 -6.37
N LYS A 277 -17.30 4.68 -7.63
CA LYS A 277 -16.04 4.79 -8.38
C LYS A 277 -15.15 5.89 -7.80
N CYS A 278 -15.76 6.92 -7.23
CA CYS A 278 -14.99 7.98 -6.58
C CYS A 278 -14.35 7.53 -5.25
N GLY A 279 -14.68 6.33 -4.76
CA GLY A 279 -14.16 5.77 -3.50
C GLY A 279 -15.00 6.15 -2.28
N ILE A 280 -14.44 5.90 -1.10
CA ILE A 280 -15.08 6.16 0.20
C ILE A 280 -14.85 7.62 0.59
N PHE A 281 -15.91 8.34 1.02
CA PHE A 281 -15.77 9.68 1.61
C PHE A 281 -15.16 9.57 3.01
N ILE A 282 -13.82 9.59 3.06
CA ILE A 282 -13.01 9.41 4.26
C ILE A 282 -13.33 10.46 5.31
N GLU A 283 -13.66 11.67 4.87
CA GLU A 283 -14.03 12.82 5.72
C GLU A 283 -15.23 12.52 6.64
N ARG A 284 -16.10 11.58 6.26
CA ARG A 284 -17.24 11.11 7.08
C ARG A 284 -16.83 10.07 8.12
N CYS A 285 -15.58 9.61 8.10
CA CYS A 285 -15.17 8.39 8.77
C CYS A 285 -13.90 8.54 9.63
N LEU A 286 -13.33 9.74 9.73
CA LEU A 286 -12.08 9.95 10.45
C LEU A 286 -12.18 9.56 11.93
N ASP A 287 -13.36 9.72 12.53
CA ASP A 287 -13.63 9.31 13.92
C ASP A 287 -13.56 7.79 14.18
N LEU A 288 -13.42 6.98 13.14
CA LEU A 288 -13.23 5.53 13.23
C LEU A 288 -11.75 5.13 13.40
N LEU A 289 -10.82 6.05 13.23
CA LEU A 289 -9.38 5.83 13.21
C LEU A 289 -8.72 5.81 14.61
#